data_f0e54e699127011e5c35bf21905a68b5
#
_entry.id   f0e54e699127011e5c35bf21905a68b5
#
_cell.length_a   1.000
_cell.length_b   1.000
_cell.length_c   1.000
_cell.angle_alpha   90.00
_cell.angle_beta   90.00
_cell.angle_gamma   90.00
#
_symmetry.space_group_name_H-M   'P 1'
#
loop_
_entity.id
_entity.type
_entity.pdbx_description
1 polymer ?
#
loop_
_entity_poly.entity_id
_entity_poly.type
_entity_poly.pdbx_seq_one_letter_code
_entity_poly.pdbx_strand_id
1 'polypeptide(L)'
;MEKQIKTVWILTIITALLIIGGQAYWLYNQYGYSADEHMRNLHAEILKLENAEFEARYKQRTVNTPMTLSYSIEMPDLTNSKGNSRCVITLYEKFTQSQGDSLAAGAVDAFKEKEMRRDTFSVPTYNIPSELIFEATSRFSTELSFPLTVTRLDSLFEANHITATDIRQVNIDSTLWRGTYHSLENLFPPRMLVTYPYNPLVKQAMTAIVTVPVNPLLKQMMWQLTGSILLVLVLVCCLVYQIKTILKQRKIDEMRKSFVNTMIHELKRPVQTLKMCVAFLNNKSMRTDEAAMDEVLKDSMFEIDNLSAYLAKVRDMTRADYEHTPLNIRTFDVCETIQKLIRLCNIPAGKNVVITPHFAMTTQLVTADPVHLANIISNLLENAIKYSGSEVAISISCTLQAHTLTLAISDNGIGIPASEQSKIFDKFYRGNNIPDRNIPGIGLGLSYVRLLTEAHHGTITLTS
;
A
#
# COMPACT_ATOMS: atom_id res chain seq x y z
N MET A 1 -23.71 -7.96 12.42
CA MET A 1 -22.53 -8.34 11.64
C MET A 1 -22.31 -7.43 10.42
N GLU A 2 -23.30 -7.22 9.54
CA GLU A 2 -23.14 -6.35 8.35
C GLU A 2 -22.82 -4.89 8.69
N LYS A 3 -23.45 -4.31 9.72
CA LYS A 3 -23.12 -2.97 10.22
C LYS A 3 -21.68 -2.89 10.75
N GLN A 4 -21.21 -3.90 11.47
CA GLN A 4 -19.85 -3.94 12.01
C GLN A 4 -18.80 -4.03 10.90
N ILE A 5 -19.05 -4.82 9.86
CA ILE A 5 -18.16 -4.91 8.68
C ILE A 5 -18.10 -3.56 7.96
N LYS A 6 -19.24 -2.88 7.74
CA LYS A 6 -19.27 -1.53 7.15
C LYS A 6 -18.47 -0.52 8.00
N THR A 7 -18.61 -0.58 9.32
CA THR A 7 -17.86 0.30 10.24
C THR A 7 -16.35 0.04 10.13
N VAL A 8 -15.91 -1.23 10.11
CA VAL A 8 -14.50 -1.58 9.94
C VAL A 8 -13.96 -1.05 8.60
N TRP A 9 -14.72 -1.19 7.51
CA TRP A 9 -14.36 -0.66 6.19
C TRP A 9 -14.18 0.85 6.19
N ILE A 10 -15.15 1.58 6.76
CA ILE A 10 -15.08 3.05 6.83
C ILE A 10 -13.87 3.46 7.65
N LEU A 11 -13.65 2.83 8.81
CA LEU A 11 -12.50 3.13 9.67
C LEU A 11 -11.16 2.88 8.96
N THR A 12 -11.05 1.76 8.24
CA THR A 12 -9.83 1.41 7.49
C THR A 12 -9.54 2.41 6.38
N ILE A 13 -10.57 2.85 5.63
CA ILE A 13 -10.43 3.86 4.57
C ILE A 13 -9.99 5.20 5.18
N ILE A 14 -10.64 5.64 6.26
CA ILE A 14 -10.28 6.89 6.94
C ILE A 14 -8.83 6.82 7.43
N THR A 15 -8.42 5.74 8.07
CA THR A 15 -7.04 5.56 8.55
C THR A 15 -6.04 5.59 7.39
N ALA A 16 -6.34 4.93 6.28
CA ALA A 16 -5.50 4.94 5.08
C ALA A 16 -5.36 6.37 4.50
N LEU A 17 -6.46 7.11 4.40
CA LEU A 17 -6.45 8.50 3.94
C LEU A 17 -5.64 9.42 4.87
N LEU A 18 -5.76 9.24 6.18
CA LEU A 18 -4.98 10.01 7.16
C LEU A 18 -3.48 9.70 7.05
N ILE A 19 -3.10 8.44 6.85
CA ILE A 19 -1.69 8.06 6.67
C ILE A 19 -1.13 8.65 5.37
N ILE A 20 -1.86 8.54 4.25
CA ILE A 20 -1.43 9.09 2.95
C ILE A 20 -1.34 10.62 3.02
N GLY A 21 -2.35 11.28 3.61
CA GLY A 21 -2.35 12.74 3.80
C GLY A 21 -1.21 13.22 4.70
N GLY A 22 -0.95 12.50 5.79
CA GLY A 22 0.18 12.77 6.69
C GLY A 22 1.54 12.60 6.00
N GLN A 23 1.69 11.57 5.18
CA GLN A 23 2.92 11.35 4.38
C GLN A 23 3.13 12.45 3.32
N ALA A 24 2.07 12.85 2.62
CA ALA A 24 2.14 13.92 1.64
C ALA A 24 2.54 15.26 2.29
N TYR A 25 1.93 15.58 3.43
CA TYR A 25 2.26 16.77 4.21
C TYR A 25 3.70 16.75 4.74
N TRP A 26 4.14 15.60 5.25
CA TRP A 26 5.52 15.42 5.73
C TRP A 26 6.54 15.58 4.60
N LEU A 27 6.31 14.96 3.43
CA LEU A 27 7.17 15.11 2.25
C LEU A 27 7.21 16.54 1.74
N TYR A 28 6.09 17.24 1.75
CA TYR A 28 6.01 18.65 1.37
C TYR A 28 6.89 19.53 2.29
N ASN A 29 6.78 19.35 3.61
CA ASN A 29 7.61 20.08 4.56
C ASN A 29 9.09 19.74 4.43
N GLN A 30 9.41 18.47 4.21
CA GLN A 30 10.79 18.01 4.01
C GLN A 30 11.40 18.60 2.74
N TYR A 31 10.59 18.72 1.68
CA TYR A 31 11.00 19.41 0.45
C TYR A 31 11.32 20.87 0.72
N GLY A 32 10.47 21.60 1.42
CA GLY A 32 10.70 22.99 1.78
C GLY A 32 11.99 23.18 2.57
N TYR A 33 12.21 22.35 3.60
CA TYR A 33 13.41 22.38 4.42
C TYR A 33 14.69 22.12 3.60
N SER A 34 14.67 21.11 2.73
CA SER A 34 15.80 20.78 1.86
C SER A 34 16.07 21.88 0.82
N ALA A 35 15.01 22.49 0.27
CA ALA A 35 15.14 23.61 -0.66
C ALA A 35 15.78 24.82 0.02
N ASP A 36 15.37 25.18 1.23
CA ASP A 36 15.94 26.30 1.99
C ASP A 36 17.42 26.06 2.35
N GLU A 37 17.78 24.85 2.70
CA GLU A 37 19.18 24.49 2.95
C GLU A 37 20.04 24.67 1.68
N HIS A 38 19.55 24.17 0.55
CA HIS A 38 20.26 24.33 -0.73
C HIS A 38 20.34 25.80 -1.18
N MET A 39 19.29 26.59 -0.97
CA MET A 39 19.31 28.03 -1.24
C MET A 39 20.38 28.74 -0.41
N ARG A 40 20.47 28.45 0.90
CA ARG A 40 21.52 29.01 1.77
C ARG A 40 22.93 28.66 1.29
N ASN A 41 23.14 27.39 0.93
CA ASN A 41 24.44 26.93 0.47
C ASN A 41 24.82 27.57 -0.87
N LEU A 42 23.89 27.62 -1.81
CA LEU A 42 24.09 28.25 -3.11
C LEU A 42 24.32 29.77 -2.99
N HIS A 43 23.58 30.44 -2.10
CA HIS A 43 23.83 31.85 -1.81
C HIS A 43 25.24 32.10 -1.24
N ALA A 44 25.71 31.26 -0.32
CA ALA A 44 27.07 31.37 0.21
C ALA A 44 28.13 31.13 -0.86
N GLU A 45 27.87 30.26 -1.83
CA GLU A 45 28.76 30.05 -2.99
C GLU A 45 28.76 31.26 -3.93
N ILE A 46 27.58 31.79 -4.23
CA ILE A 46 27.44 33.03 -5.04
C ILE A 46 28.21 34.19 -4.40
N LEU A 47 28.06 34.41 -3.10
CA LEU A 47 28.82 35.45 -2.38
C LEU A 47 30.34 35.29 -2.51
N LYS A 48 30.84 34.05 -2.49
CA LYS A 48 32.29 33.82 -2.70
C LYS A 48 32.72 34.17 -4.14
N LEU A 49 31.89 33.79 -5.11
CA LEU A 49 32.17 34.10 -6.52
C LEU A 49 32.14 35.59 -6.79
N GLU A 50 31.14 36.31 -6.25
CA GLU A 50 31.01 37.77 -6.38
C GLU A 50 32.19 38.51 -5.73
N ASN A 51 32.64 38.05 -4.56
CA ASN A 51 33.81 38.60 -3.89
C ASN A 51 35.10 38.32 -4.65
N ALA A 52 35.28 37.13 -5.20
CA ALA A 52 36.43 36.79 -6.03
C ALA A 52 36.48 37.61 -7.30
N GLU A 53 35.30 37.87 -7.91
CA GLU A 53 35.17 38.75 -9.07
C GLU A 53 35.54 40.22 -8.73
N PHE A 54 35.04 40.72 -7.61
CA PHE A 54 35.41 42.04 -7.10
C PHE A 54 36.91 42.14 -6.86
N GLU A 55 37.54 41.19 -6.18
CA GLU A 55 38.96 41.17 -5.92
C GLU A 55 39.78 41.18 -7.21
N ALA A 56 39.34 40.44 -8.22
CA ALA A 56 40.00 40.43 -9.53
C ALA A 56 39.98 41.83 -10.21
N ARG A 57 38.83 42.52 -10.19
CA ARG A 57 38.70 43.90 -10.69
C ARG A 57 39.51 44.88 -9.84
N TYR A 58 39.47 44.75 -8.53
CA TYR A 58 40.25 45.61 -7.62
C TYR A 58 41.77 45.46 -7.85
N LYS A 59 42.25 44.23 -8.03
CA LYS A 59 43.65 43.96 -8.37
C LYS A 59 44.03 44.55 -9.74
N GLN A 60 43.17 44.39 -10.73
CA GLN A 60 43.39 44.99 -12.06
C GLN A 60 43.47 46.53 -11.98
N ARG A 61 42.61 47.14 -11.15
CA ARG A 61 42.66 48.58 -10.88
C ARG A 61 43.96 48.99 -10.22
N THR A 62 44.36 48.34 -9.14
CA THR A 62 45.59 48.70 -8.38
C THR A 62 46.86 48.56 -9.22
N VAL A 63 46.90 47.65 -10.20
CA VAL A 63 48.05 47.48 -11.10
C VAL A 63 48.04 48.55 -12.20
N ASN A 64 46.89 48.91 -12.74
CA ASN A 64 46.76 49.77 -13.90
C ASN A 64 46.59 51.26 -13.56
N THR A 65 46.22 51.58 -12.31
CA THR A 65 45.94 52.94 -11.88
C THR A 65 46.86 53.32 -10.71
N PRO A 66 47.86 54.20 -10.90
CA PRO A 66 48.77 54.57 -9.86
C PRO A 66 48.15 55.54 -8.84
N MET A 67 47.02 55.18 -8.24
CA MET A 67 46.29 56.03 -7.31
C MET A 67 46.13 55.32 -5.95
N THR A 68 46.30 56.02 -4.86
CA THR A 68 45.98 55.57 -3.49
C THR A 68 44.61 56.09 -3.12
N LEU A 69 43.80 55.18 -2.56
CA LEU A 69 42.53 55.50 -1.99
C LEU A 69 42.68 55.78 -0.51
N SER A 70 42.19 56.93 -0.05
CA SER A 70 42.06 57.24 1.37
C SER A 70 40.66 57.73 1.68
N TYR A 71 40.20 57.52 2.88
CA TYR A 71 38.88 57.98 3.30
C TYR A 71 38.92 58.58 4.68
N SER A 72 38.05 59.55 4.96
CA SER A 72 37.77 60.08 6.27
C SER A 72 36.31 59.82 6.62
N ILE A 73 36.08 59.52 7.91
CA ILE A 73 34.73 59.28 8.45
C ILE A 73 34.46 60.35 9.51
N GLU A 74 33.47 61.19 9.20
CA GLU A 74 32.93 62.14 10.20
C GLU A 74 31.73 61.53 10.89
N MET A 75 31.91 61.17 12.17
CA MET A 75 30.80 60.65 13.00
C MET A 75 30.02 61.84 13.58
N PRO A 76 28.68 61.78 13.54
CA PRO A 76 27.87 62.82 14.15
C PRO A 76 28.10 62.79 15.70
N ASP A 77 28.02 63.97 16.31
CA ASP A 77 28.11 64.14 17.73
C ASP A 77 26.93 63.43 18.45
N LEU A 78 27.22 62.33 19.10
CA LEU A 78 26.20 61.45 19.74
C LEU A 78 25.46 62.07 20.90
N THR A 79 25.89 63.29 21.34
CA THR A 79 25.34 63.97 22.49
C THR A 79 24.04 64.72 22.18
N ASN A 80 23.67 64.93 20.95
CA ASN A 80 22.59 65.87 20.59
C ASN A 80 21.53 65.36 19.59
N SER A 81 21.50 64.07 19.19
CA SER A 81 20.60 63.66 18.11
C SER A 81 19.59 62.58 18.54
N LYS A 82 18.35 62.98 18.56
CA LYS A 82 17.21 62.04 18.52
C LYS A 82 17.20 61.30 17.16
N GLY A 83 17.70 60.10 17.17
CA GLY A 83 17.17 59.01 16.33
C GLY A 83 17.66 58.89 14.85
N ASN A 84 18.38 59.79 14.25
CA ASN A 84 18.77 59.76 12.83
C ASN A 84 20.20 60.23 12.58
N SER A 85 21.15 59.73 13.33
CA SER A 85 22.55 60.03 13.15
C SER A 85 23.07 59.43 11.83
N ARG A 86 23.63 60.25 10.97
CA ARG A 86 24.26 59.85 9.71
C ARG A 86 25.76 60.07 9.77
N CYS A 87 26.51 59.10 9.35
CA CYS A 87 27.97 59.18 9.17
C CYS A 87 28.24 59.76 7.76
N VAL A 88 29.20 60.67 7.67
CA VAL A 88 29.67 61.22 6.39
C VAL A 88 31.00 60.58 6.05
N ILE A 89 31.06 59.87 4.93
CA ILE A 89 32.25 59.25 4.42
C ILE A 89 32.76 60.12 3.26
N THR A 90 33.96 60.63 3.39
CA THR A 90 34.60 61.39 2.33
C THR A 90 35.77 60.60 1.74
N LEU A 91 35.76 60.38 0.48
CA LEU A 91 36.75 59.64 -0.29
C LEU A 91 37.74 60.61 -0.96
N TYR A 92 39.00 60.25 -0.88
CA TYR A 92 40.07 60.97 -1.55
C TYR A 92 40.86 59.97 -2.40
N GLU A 93 41.05 60.27 -3.67
CA GLU A 93 41.95 59.54 -4.56
C GLU A 93 43.17 60.37 -4.83
N LYS A 94 44.35 59.87 -4.54
CA LYS A 94 45.65 60.53 -4.78
C LYS A 94 46.54 59.63 -5.59
N PHE A 95 47.32 60.25 -6.50
CA PHE A 95 48.38 59.58 -7.24
C PHE A 95 49.47 59.02 -6.36
N THR A 96 49.92 57.78 -6.63
CA THR A 96 50.99 57.11 -5.88
C THR A 96 52.32 57.58 -6.39
N GLN A 97 53.16 58.06 -5.51
CA GLN A 97 54.47 58.72 -5.84
C GLN A 97 55.48 57.77 -6.50
N SER A 98 55.35 56.45 -6.38
CA SER A 98 56.34 55.50 -6.97
C SER A 98 56.37 55.35 -8.49
N GLN A 99 55.35 55.85 -9.18
CA GLN A 99 55.33 55.87 -10.66
C GLN A 99 55.58 57.27 -11.24
N GLY A 100 55.64 58.27 -10.39
CA GLY A 100 55.92 59.64 -10.78
C GLY A 100 57.36 59.87 -11.28
N ASP A 101 58.27 58.97 -10.90
CA ASP A 101 59.72 59.13 -11.25
C ASP A 101 60.02 58.76 -12.70
N SER A 102 59.08 58.19 -13.46
CA SER A 102 59.18 57.87 -14.89
C SER A 102 58.49 58.89 -15.81
N LEU A 103 57.78 59.88 -15.28
CA LEU A 103 57.12 60.94 -16.01
C LEU A 103 57.96 62.22 -15.92
N ALA A 104 58.07 62.93 -17.05
CA ALA A 104 58.79 64.22 -17.06
C ALA A 104 58.22 65.14 -15.96
N ALA A 105 59.11 65.84 -15.22
CA ALA A 105 58.75 66.60 -14.02
C ALA A 105 57.62 67.63 -14.20
N GLY A 106 57.44 68.20 -15.41
CA GLY A 106 56.34 69.12 -15.70
C GLY A 106 54.95 68.44 -15.87
N ALA A 107 54.92 67.16 -16.17
CA ALA A 107 53.68 66.41 -16.31
C ALA A 107 53.14 65.95 -14.90
N VAL A 108 54.04 65.72 -13.91
CA VAL A 108 53.71 65.36 -12.55
C VAL A 108 53.04 66.50 -11.82
N ASP A 109 53.48 67.75 -11.98
CA ASP A 109 52.90 68.93 -11.36
C ASP A 109 51.51 69.30 -11.96
N ALA A 110 51.30 69.14 -13.26
CA ALA A 110 50.02 69.30 -13.89
C ALA A 110 48.99 68.23 -13.48
N PHE A 111 49.47 67.03 -13.15
CA PHE A 111 48.65 65.99 -12.64
C PHE A 111 48.32 66.13 -11.14
N LYS A 112 49.21 66.71 -10.33
CA LYS A 112 49.01 66.92 -8.86
C LYS A 112 47.88 67.90 -8.57
N GLU A 113 47.60 68.84 -9.46
CA GLU A 113 46.57 69.87 -9.24
C GLU A 113 45.21 69.49 -9.81
N LYS A 114 45.14 68.47 -10.69
CA LYS A 114 43.93 68.24 -11.48
C LYS A 114 43.07 67.10 -11.01
N GLU A 115 43.52 66.13 -10.13
CA GLU A 115 42.75 64.95 -9.84
C GLU A 115 42.82 64.46 -8.41
N MET A 116 42.43 65.30 -7.46
CA MET A 116 41.95 64.88 -6.21
C MET A 116 40.41 64.74 -6.31
N ARG A 117 39.94 63.56 -6.64
CA ARG A 117 38.50 63.30 -6.65
C ARG A 117 38.00 63.18 -5.21
N ARG A 118 37.02 64.01 -4.88
CA ARG A 118 36.35 64.01 -3.55
C ARG A 118 34.90 63.68 -3.75
N ASP A 119 34.50 62.50 -3.27
CA ASP A 119 33.08 62.10 -3.21
C ASP A 119 32.65 61.96 -1.76
N THR A 120 31.43 62.42 -1.43
CA THR A 120 30.92 62.44 -0.06
C THR A 120 29.61 61.66 0.03
N PHE A 121 29.54 60.71 0.94
CA PHE A 121 28.40 59.81 1.13
C PHE A 121 27.84 59.93 2.53
N SER A 122 26.53 59.96 2.68
CA SER A 122 25.85 59.99 3.97
C SER A 122 25.18 58.64 4.20
N VAL A 123 25.62 57.87 5.19
CA VAL A 123 25.08 56.55 5.56
C VAL A 123 24.55 56.53 6.97
N PRO A 124 23.52 55.70 7.28
CA PRO A 124 22.99 55.57 8.63
C PRO A 124 24.08 55.09 9.61
N THR A 125 24.13 55.68 10.78
CA THR A 125 25.09 55.31 11.84
C THR A 125 24.54 54.17 12.67
N TYR A 126 24.75 52.94 12.28
CA TYR A 126 24.57 51.78 13.12
C TYR A 126 25.88 51.00 13.10
N ASN A 127 26.61 50.95 14.22
CA ASN A 127 27.79 50.11 14.45
C ASN A 127 28.38 49.41 13.23
N ILE A 128 28.77 50.18 12.22
CA ILE A 128 29.30 49.63 10.97
C ILE A 128 30.77 49.34 11.19
N PRO A 129 31.21 48.08 11.07
CA PRO A 129 32.62 47.74 11.18
C PRO A 129 33.44 48.53 10.17
N SER A 130 34.59 49.07 10.57
CA SER A 130 35.49 49.81 9.70
C SER A 130 35.89 49.02 8.44
N GLU A 131 35.92 47.70 8.54
CA GLU A 131 36.19 46.79 7.42
C GLU A 131 35.14 46.90 6.32
N LEU A 132 33.84 47.00 6.66
CA LEU A 132 32.77 47.17 5.67
C LEU A 132 32.80 48.54 4.99
N ILE A 133 33.23 49.58 5.69
CA ILE A 133 33.39 50.90 5.11
C ILE A 133 34.57 50.91 4.10
N PHE A 134 35.70 50.29 4.50
CA PHE A 134 36.84 50.14 3.60
C PHE A 134 36.48 49.32 2.35
N GLU A 135 35.74 48.24 2.50
CA GLU A 135 35.28 47.42 1.39
C GLU A 135 34.32 48.22 0.48
N ALA A 136 33.35 48.93 1.03
CA ALA A 136 32.40 49.73 0.26
C ALA A 136 33.08 50.89 -0.51
N THR A 137 34.09 51.53 0.11
CA THR A 137 34.87 52.56 -0.54
C THR A 137 35.76 52.00 -1.68
N SER A 138 36.33 50.83 -1.47
CA SER A 138 37.11 50.12 -2.48
C SER A 138 36.24 49.66 -3.65
N ARG A 139 34.99 49.18 -3.36
CA ARG A 139 34.00 48.84 -4.39
C ARG A 139 33.60 50.05 -5.21
N PHE A 140 33.26 51.18 -4.56
CA PHE A 140 32.93 52.42 -5.26
C PHE A 140 34.04 52.86 -6.21
N SER A 141 35.27 52.91 -5.73
CA SER A 141 36.40 53.34 -6.53
C SER A 141 36.71 52.37 -7.68
N THR A 142 36.48 51.06 -7.46
CA THR A 142 36.67 50.06 -8.53
C THR A 142 35.61 50.20 -9.61
N GLU A 143 34.36 50.48 -9.23
CA GLU A 143 33.24 50.67 -10.18
C GLU A 143 33.48 51.87 -11.12
N LEU A 144 34.14 52.89 -10.66
CA LEU A 144 34.47 54.05 -11.49
C LEU A 144 35.44 53.71 -12.63
N SER A 145 36.38 52.80 -12.41
CA SER A 145 37.41 52.43 -13.37
C SER A 145 37.08 51.18 -14.18
N PHE A 146 36.48 50.22 -13.51
CA PHE A 146 36.13 48.88 -14.01
C PHE A 146 34.73 48.49 -13.55
N PRO A 147 33.66 49.01 -14.20
CA PRO A 147 32.30 48.79 -13.79
C PRO A 147 31.89 47.33 -13.94
N LEU A 148 31.09 46.82 -12.99
CA LEU A 148 30.47 45.53 -13.10
C LEU A 148 29.31 45.61 -14.11
N THR A 149 29.38 44.81 -15.15
CA THR A 149 28.33 44.75 -16.18
C THR A 149 27.48 43.51 -16.01
N VAL A 150 26.23 43.57 -16.48
CA VAL A 150 25.29 42.42 -16.49
C VAL A 150 25.91 41.23 -17.22
N THR A 151 26.53 41.47 -18.37
CA THR A 151 27.17 40.42 -19.18
C THR A 151 28.30 39.70 -18.42
N ARG A 152 29.07 40.44 -17.62
CA ARG A 152 30.17 39.88 -16.84
C ARG A 152 29.65 39.00 -15.68
N LEU A 153 28.58 39.43 -15.00
CA LEU A 153 27.97 38.65 -13.96
C LEU A 153 27.29 37.39 -14.53
N ASP A 154 26.64 37.50 -15.68
CA ASP A 154 26.05 36.38 -16.40
C ASP A 154 27.10 35.33 -16.78
N SER A 155 28.21 35.77 -17.41
CA SER A 155 29.32 34.86 -17.73
C SER A 155 29.96 34.22 -16.51
N LEU A 156 29.97 34.90 -15.36
CA LEU A 156 30.44 34.32 -14.08
C LEU A 156 29.54 33.21 -13.60
N PHE A 157 28.23 33.42 -13.69
CA PHE A 157 27.24 32.40 -13.28
C PHE A 157 27.29 31.21 -14.24
N GLU A 158 27.32 31.41 -15.54
CA GLU A 158 27.46 30.36 -16.55
C GLU A 158 28.72 29.51 -16.33
N ALA A 159 29.87 30.15 -16.11
CA ALA A 159 31.16 29.47 -15.88
C ALA A 159 31.14 28.57 -14.63
N ASN A 160 30.29 28.89 -13.68
CA ASN A 160 30.10 28.10 -12.42
C ASN A 160 28.85 27.25 -12.42
N HIS A 161 28.21 27.02 -13.56
CA HIS A 161 27.01 26.21 -13.73
C HIS A 161 25.80 26.69 -12.88
N ILE A 162 25.74 28.00 -12.59
CA ILE A 162 24.61 28.61 -11.87
C ILE A 162 23.60 29.11 -12.88
N THR A 163 22.39 28.57 -12.85
CA THR A 163 21.33 29.01 -13.75
C THR A 163 20.68 30.27 -13.19
N ALA A 164 21.04 31.42 -13.75
CA ALA A 164 20.47 32.70 -13.40
C ALA A 164 19.62 33.25 -14.55
N THR A 165 18.59 33.99 -14.23
CA THR A 165 17.71 34.65 -15.17
C THR A 165 17.37 36.06 -14.65
N ASP A 166 16.92 36.96 -15.51
CA ASP A 166 16.50 38.32 -15.14
C ASP A 166 17.59 39.09 -14.36
N ILE A 167 18.83 39.01 -14.88
CA ILE A 167 19.94 39.78 -14.29
C ILE A 167 19.77 41.23 -14.67
N ARG A 168 19.62 42.09 -13.67
CA ARG A 168 19.42 43.52 -13.89
C ARG A 168 20.05 44.39 -12.79
N GLN A 169 20.42 45.57 -13.18
CA GLN A 169 20.92 46.59 -12.29
C GLN A 169 19.73 47.34 -11.66
N VAL A 170 19.77 47.50 -10.35
CA VAL A 170 18.70 48.16 -9.58
C VAL A 170 19.28 49.18 -8.60
N ASN A 171 18.54 50.24 -8.34
CA ASN A 171 18.81 51.13 -7.23
C ASN A 171 17.99 50.66 -6.02
N ILE A 172 18.63 50.59 -4.84
CA ILE A 172 18.04 50.19 -3.60
C ILE A 172 17.77 51.38 -2.69
N ASP A 173 16.67 51.36 -1.95
CA ASP A 173 16.27 52.50 -1.10
C ASP A 173 17.18 52.68 0.14
N SER A 174 17.80 51.61 0.62
CA SER A 174 18.64 51.58 1.80
C SER A 174 20.06 51.06 1.46
N THR A 175 21.05 51.47 2.23
CA THR A 175 22.42 50.95 2.08
C THR A 175 22.47 49.47 2.47
N LEU A 176 22.76 48.60 1.54
CA LEU A 176 22.95 47.17 1.74
C LEU A 176 24.47 46.90 1.70
N TRP A 177 25.03 46.38 2.79
CA TRP A 177 26.45 46.13 2.98
C TRP A 177 26.91 44.79 2.44
N ARG A 178 26.02 43.78 2.45
CA ARG A 178 26.31 42.43 1.98
C ARG A 178 25.18 41.93 1.10
N GLY A 179 25.47 41.00 0.25
CA GLY A 179 24.48 40.32 -0.57
C GLY A 179 23.43 39.63 0.26
N THR A 180 22.21 39.65 -0.23
CA THR A 180 21.04 39.01 0.40
C THR A 180 20.32 38.17 -0.63
N TYR A 181 19.50 37.23 -0.16
CA TYR A 181 18.60 36.50 -1.02
C TYR A 181 17.20 36.41 -0.38
N HIS A 182 16.20 36.28 -1.23
CA HIS A 182 14.82 36.01 -0.86
C HIS A 182 14.34 34.79 -1.63
N SER A 183 13.78 33.81 -0.91
CA SER A 183 13.13 32.67 -1.54
C SER A 183 11.87 33.16 -2.28
N LEU A 184 11.72 32.71 -3.53
CA LEU A 184 10.47 32.87 -4.27
C LEU A 184 9.59 31.67 -3.95
N GLU A 185 8.69 31.82 -2.99
CA GLU A 185 7.86 30.76 -2.44
C GLU A 185 7.04 30.02 -3.50
N ASN A 186 6.81 28.72 -3.25
CA ASN A 186 5.91 27.82 -3.99
C ASN A 186 6.27 27.50 -5.45
N LEU A 187 7.54 27.63 -5.85
CA LEU A 187 7.96 27.26 -7.20
C LEU A 187 8.70 25.90 -7.22
N PHE A 188 8.40 25.12 -8.24
CA PHE A 188 9.19 23.95 -8.60
C PHE A 188 9.68 24.12 -10.03
N PRO A 189 10.99 24.18 -10.26
CA PRO A 189 12.11 24.11 -9.31
C PRO A 189 12.18 25.33 -8.37
N PRO A 190 12.80 25.20 -7.17
CA PRO A 190 12.92 26.32 -6.23
C PRO A 190 13.77 27.44 -6.85
N ARG A 191 13.34 28.67 -6.62
CA ARG A 191 14.03 29.87 -7.11
C ARG A 191 14.27 30.85 -6.00
N MET A 192 15.35 31.59 -6.10
CA MET A 192 15.65 32.70 -5.18
C MET A 192 16.03 33.95 -5.93
N LEU A 193 15.60 35.10 -5.42
CA LEU A 193 16.04 36.39 -5.86
C LEU A 193 17.28 36.74 -5.05
N VAL A 194 18.44 36.82 -5.72
CA VAL A 194 19.71 37.25 -5.12
C VAL A 194 19.88 38.75 -5.39
N THR A 195 20.31 39.49 -4.38
CA THR A 195 20.61 40.90 -4.48
C THR A 195 22.07 41.12 -4.06
N TYR A 196 22.91 41.52 -5.00
CA TYR A 196 24.30 41.80 -4.80
C TYR A 196 24.61 43.32 -4.83
N PRO A 197 24.97 43.93 -3.69
CA PRO A 197 25.29 45.33 -3.64
C PRO A 197 26.73 45.54 -4.14
N TYR A 198 26.89 45.78 -5.46
CA TYR A 198 28.18 45.99 -6.04
C TYR A 198 28.72 47.42 -5.77
N ASN A 199 27.82 48.39 -5.47
CA ASN A 199 28.16 49.74 -5.07
C ASN A 199 27.29 50.23 -3.89
N PRO A 200 27.59 49.80 -2.64
CA PRO A 200 26.80 50.11 -1.46
C PRO A 200 26.65 51.62 -1.17
N LEU A 201 27.66 52.40 -1.43
CA LEU A 201 27.67 53.87 -1.14
C LEU A 201 26.69 54.65 -2.01
N VAL A 202 26.53 54.26 -3.27
CA VAL A 202 25.56 54.84 -4.19
C VAL A 202 24.24 54.11 -4.21
N LYS A 203 24.10 53.07 -3.35
CA LYS A 203 22.88 52.24 -3.24
C LYS A 203 22.56 51.50 -4.55
N GLN A 204 23.54 51.03 -5.23
CA GLN A 204 23.38 50.23 -6.45
C GLN A 204 23.63 48.74 -6.16
N ALA A 205 22.72 47.92 -6.70
CA ALA A 205 22.82 46.47 -6.59
C ALA A 205 22.50 45.82 -7.95
N MET A 206 22.96 44.60 -8.13
CA MET A 206 22.47 43.70 -9.16
C MET A 206 21.52 42.68 -8.56
N THR A 207 20.41 42.42 -9.22
CA THR A 207 19.48 41.37 -8.87
C THR A 207 19.49 40.29 -9.93
N ALA A 208 19.39 39.03 -9.51
CA ALA A 208 19.28 37.87 -10.37
C ALA A 208 18.30 36.86 -9.79
N ILE A 209 17.49 36.22 -10.60
CA ILE A 209 16.67 35.08 -10.21
C ILE A 209 17.49 33.83 -10.47
N VAL A 210 17.92 33.18 -9.40
CA VAL A 210 18.71 31.95 -9.45
C VAL A 210 17.81 30.73 -9.19
N THR A 211 17.94 29.74 -10.08
CA THR A 211 17.19 28.49 -9.96
C THR A 211 18.06 27.44 -9.25
N VAL A 212 17.53 26.85 -8.19
CA VAL A 212 18.20 25.76 -7.47
C VAL A 212 18.11 24.47 -8.28
N PRO A 213 19.21 23.76 -8.53
CA PRO A 213 19.19 22.50 -9.27
C PRO A 213 18.41 21.42 -8.49
N VAL A 214 17.47 20.77 -9.17
CA VAL A 214 16.56 19.77 -8.55
C VAL A 214 17.27 18.45 -8.25
N ASN A 215 18.27 18.07 -9.06
CA ASN A 215 18.96 16.78 -8.91
C ASN A 215 19.65 16.58 -7.55
N PRO A 216 20.43 17.52 -7.02
CA PRO A 216 21.03 17.41 -5.70
C PRO A 216 19.97 17.31 -4.59
N LEU A 217 18.89 18.09 -4.72
CA LEU A 217 17.78 18.13 -3.79
C LEU A 217 17.05 16.78 -3.72
N LEU A 218 16.72 16.19 -4.88
CA LEU A 218 16.11 14.86 -4.95
C LEU A 218 17.05 13.78 -4.41
N LYS A 219 18.35 13.88 -4.69
CA LYS A 219 19.34 12.94 -4.16
C LYS A 219 19.43 12.98 -2.64
N GLN A 220 19.37 14.15 -2.04
CA GLN A 220 19.33 14.32 -0.59
C GLN A 220 18.05 13.72 0.02
N MET A 221 16.91 13.86 -0.68
CA MET A 221 15.62 13.34 -0.24
C MET A 221 15.38 11.86 -0.58
N MET A 222 16.32 11.17 -1.24
CA MET A 222 16.11 9.82 -1.79
C MET A 222 15.67 8.80 -0.73
N TRP A 223 16.27 8.83 0.46
CA TRP A 223 15.90 7.91 1.55
C TRP A 223 14.48 8.16 2.07
N GLN A 224 14.06 9.42 2.15
CA GLN A 224 12.73 9.80 2.57
C GLN A 224 11.68 9.39 1.52
N LEU A 225 11.98 9.60 0.25
CA LEU A 225 11.11 9.19 -0.87
C LEU A 225 10.96 7.68 -0.94
N THR A 226 12.06 6.92 -0.87
CA THR A 226 12.02 5.45 -0.90
C THR A 226 11.30 4.89 0.32
N GLY A 227 11.54 5.42 1.51
CA GLY A 227 10.84 5.03 2.74
C GLY A 227 9.33 5.31 2.66
N SER A 228 8.93 6.45 2.12
CA SER A 228 7.52 6.81 1.92
C SER A 228 6.83 5.89 0.90
N ILE A 229 7.47 5.58 -0.23
CA ILE A 229 6.96 4.65 -1.24
C ILE A 229 6.79 3.26 -0.63
N LEU A 230 7.79 2.77 0.12
CA LEU A 230 7.72 1.46 0.78
C LEU A 230 6.55 1.39 1.77
N LEU A 231 6.35 2.44 2.57
CA LEU A 231 5.26 2.51 3.54
C LEU A 231 3.89 2.46 2.85
N VAL A 232 3.70 3.22 1.76
CA VAL A 232 2.47 3.18 0.97
C VAL A 232 2.25 1.79 0.35
N LEU A 233 3.30 1.14 -0.14
CA LEU A 233 3.21 -0.21 -0.70
C LEU A 233 2.78 -1.23 0.34
N VAL A 234 3.36 -1.20 1.55
CA VAL A 234 2.96 -2.06 2.68
C VAL A 234 1.49 -1.82 3.05
N LEU A 235 1.05 -0.56 3.11
CA LEU A 235 -0.33 -0.20 3.39
C LEU A 235 -1.29 -0.79 2.35
N VAL A 236 -0.97 -0.68 1.05
CA VAL A 236 -1.77 -1.27 -0.03
C VAL A 236 -1.83 -2.80 0.09
N CYS A 237 -0.70 -3.46 0.36
CA CYS A 237 -0.67 -4.91 0.58
C CYS A 237 -1.56 -5.34 1.77
N CYS A 238 -1.51 -4.61 2.89
CA CYS A 238 -2.37 -4.86 4.04
C CYS A 238 -3.85 -4.70 3.70
N LEU A 239 -4.22 -3.66 2.96
CA LEU A 239 -5.60 -3.44 2.51
C LEU A 239 -6.10 -4.58 1.62
N VAL A 240 -5.30 -5.00 0.64
CA VAL A 240 -5.65 -6.13 -0.25
C VAL A 240 -5.82 -7.42 0.54
N TYR A 241 -4.94 -7.69 1.52
CA TYR A 241 -5.04 -8.86 2.38
C TYR A 241 -6.32 -8.82 3.24
N GLN A 242 -6.64 -7.68 3.85
CA GLN A 242 -7.89 -7.49 4.63
C GLN A 242 -9.13 -7.72 3.76
N ILE A 243 -9.16 -7.17 2.54
CA ILE A 243 -10.28 -7.35 1.61
C ILE A 243 -10.49 -8.83 1.32
N LYS A 244 -9.42 -9.56 0.95
CA LYS A 244 -9.50 -11.01 0.68
C LYS A 244 -10.01 -11.79 1.89
N THR A 245 -9.54 -11.45 3.08
CA THR A 245 -9.97 -12.10 4.33
C THR A 245 -11.45 -11.86 4.62
N ILE A 246 -11.93 -10.63 4.49
CA ILE A 246 -13.33 -10.28 4.70
C ILE A 246 -14.24 -10.99 3.68
N LEU A 247 -13.84 -11.03 2.40
CA LEU A 247 -14.61 -11.73 1.37
C LEU A 247 -14.70 -13.23 1.63
N LYS A 248 -13.58 -13.84 2.10
CA LYS A 248 -13.57 -15.25 2.51
C LYS A 248 -14.49 -15.51 3.69
N GLN A 249 -14.45 -14.66 4.72
CA GLN A 249 -15.33 -14.77 5.88
C GLN A 249 -16.81 -14.63 5.51
N ARG A 250 -17.16 -13.64 4.65
CA ARG A 250 -18.53 -13.48 4.14
C ARG A 250 -19.04 -14.75 3.47
N LYS A 251 -18.22 -15.34 2.60
CA LYS A 251 -18.60 -16.57 1.91
C LYS A 251 -18.85 -17.73 2.87
N ILE A 252 -18.01 -17.86 3.91
CA ILE A 252 -18.21 -18.87 4.96
C ILE A 252 -19.52 -18.61 5.74
N ASP A 253 -19.80 -17.36 6.09
CA ASP A 253 -21.04 -16.98 6.80
C ASP A 253 -22.29 -17.24 5.96
N GLU A 254 -22.27 -16.94 4.67
CA GLU A 254 -23.38 -17.23 3.75
C GLU A 254 -23.62 -18.73 3.62
N MET A 255 -22.54 -19.53 3.47
CA MET A 255 -22.64 -20.99 3.46
C MET A 255 -23.21 -21.54 4.79
N ARG A 256 -22.76 -21.00 5.93
CA ARG A 256 -23.27 -21.38 7.25
C ARG A 256 -24.76 -21.06 7.42
N LYS A 257 -25.22 -19.89 6.98
CA LYS A 257 -26.63 -19.51 6.99
C LYS A 257 -27.47 -20.43 6.09
N SER A 258 -27.00 -20.68 4.87
CA SER A 258 -27.66 -21.60 3.96
C SER A 258 -27.77 -23.00 4.54
N PHE A 259 -26.69 -23.50 5.19
CA PHE A 259 -26.70 -24.77 5.89
C PHE A 259 -27.77 -24.84 6.97
N VAL A 260 -27.81 -23.84 7.88
CA VAL A 260 -28.80 -23.83 8.97
C VAL A 260 -30.21 -23.83 8.41
N ASN A 261 -30.50 -23.04 7.40
CA ASN A 261 -31.82 -23.00 6.76
C ASN A 261 -32.20 -24.35 6.12
N THR A 262 -31.27 -24.97 5.39
CA THR A 262 -31.48 -26.27 4.77
C THR A 262 -31.68 -27.37 5.83
N MET A 263 -30.87 -27.33 6.91
CA MET A 263 -31.01 -28.26 8.03
C MET A 263 -32.40 -28.16 8.67
N ILE A 264 -32.89 -26.95 8.90
CA ILE A 264 -34.25 -26.75 9.46
C ILE A 264 -35.30 -27.32 8.50
N HIS A 265 -35.17 -27.16 7.20
CA HIS A 265 -36.08 -27.71 6.21
C HIS A 265 -36.05 -29.23 6.18
N GLU A 266 -34.87 -29.84 6.20
CA GLU A 266 -34.71 -31.29 6.20
C GLU A 266 -35.19 -31.95 7.52
N LEU A 267 -35.06 -31.27 8.66
CA LEU A 267 -35.61 -31.72 9.94
C LEU A 267 -37.13 -31.56 10.00
N LYS A 268 -37.69 -30.53 9.37
CA LYS A 268 -39.12 -30.26 9.36
C LYS A 268 -39.91 -31.42 8.71
N ARG A 269 -39.36 -32.05 7.66
CA ARG A 269 -40.02 -33.11 6.91
C ARG A 269 -40.28 -34.36 7.74
N PRO A 270 -39.30 -35.05 8.36
CA PRO A 270 -39.54 -36.22 9.19
C PRO A 270 -40.41 -35.89 10.41
N VAL A 271 -40.27 -34.69 11.00
CA VAL A 271 -41.11 -34.24 12.11
C VAL A 271 -42.56 -34.09 11.68
N GLN A 272 -42.83 -33.60 10.47
CA GLN A 272 -44.20 -33.53 9.93
C GLN A 272 -44.78 -34.92 9.67
N THR A 273 -44.02 -35.87 9.11
CA THR A 273 -44.44 -37.24 8.90
C THR A 273 -44.75 -37.91 10.23
N LEU A 274 -43.88 -37.79 11.22
CA LEU A 274 -44.14 -38.30 12.57
C LEU A 274 -45.40 -37.69 13.20
N LYS A 275 -45.62 -36.38 13.03
CA LYS A 275 -46.84 -35.72 13.49
C LYS A 275 -48.10 -36.30 12.83
N MET A 276 -48.04 -36.61 11.53
CA MET A 276 -49.14 -37.26 10.81
C MET A 276 -49.35 -38.68 11.30
N CYS A 277 -48.30 -39.47 11.53
CA CYS A 277 -48.39 -40.80 12.10
C CYS A 277 -49.03 -40.79 13.50
N VAL A 278 -48.60 -39.88 14.39
CA VAL A 278 -49.18 -39.71 15.71
C VAL A 278 -50.66 -39.27 15.63
N ALA A 279 -51.01 -38.39 14.70
CA ALA A 279 -52.39 -37.97 14.48
C ALA A 279 -53.25 -39.14 14.01
N PHE A 280 -52.74 -40.01 13.14
CA PHE A 280 -53.41 -41.22 12.69
C PHE A 280 -53.64 -42.19 13.87
N LEU A 281 -52.61 -42.44 14.67
CA LEU A 281 -52.70 -43.31 15.89
C LEU A 281 -53.66 -42.76 16.93
N ASN A 282 -53.91 -41.46 16.97
CA ASN A 282 -54.87 -40.83 17.90
C ASN A 282 -56.31 -40.85 17.42
N ASN A 283 -56.57 -41.22 16.15
CA ASN A 283 -57.89 -41.28 15.59
C ASN A 283 -58.56 -42.63 15.94
N LYS A 284 -59.63 -42.62 16.79
CA LYS A 284 -60.32 -43.79 17.26
C LYS A 284 -60.93 -44.65 16.14
N SER A 285 -61.38 -44.08 15.03
CA SER A 285 -61.99 -44.83 13.91
C SER A 285 -60.95 -45.58 13.06
N MET A 286 -59.67 -45.22 13.12
CA MET A 286 -58.62 -45.89 12.37
C MET A 286 -57.86 -46.96 13.17
N ARG A 287 -58.04 -47.01 14.46
CA ARG A 287 -57.44 -48.00 15.33
C ARG A 287 -57.95 -49.41 15.15
N THR A 288 -59.06 -49.64 14.43
CA THR A 288 -59.64 -50.91 14.12
C THR A 288 -59.03 -51.65 12.95
N ASP A 289 -58.19 -50.97 12.15
CA ASP A 289 -57.43 -51.56 11.06
C ASP A 289 -56.00 -51.90 11.51
N GLU A 290 -55.79 -53.16 11.87
CA GLU A 290 -54.54 -53.67 12.40
C GLU A 290 -53.38 -53.55 11.35
N ALA A 291 -53.67 -53.79 10.10
CA ALA A 291 -52.69 -53.69 8.99
C ALA A 291 -52.23 -52.25 8.78
N ALA A 292 -53.17 -51.30 8.77
CA ALA A 292 -52.87 -49.88 8.63
C ALA A 292 -52.09 -49.36 9.88
N MET A 293 -52.37 -49.88 11.06
CA MET A 293 -51.65 -49.54 12.27
C MET A 293 -50.18 -50.01 12.24
N ASP A 294 -49.95 -51.25 11.80
CA ASP A 294 -48.59 -51.79 11.65
C ASP A 294 -47.77 -51.02 10.61
N GLU A 295 -48.36 -50.60 9.49
CA GLU A 295 -47.71 -49.80 8.47
C GLU A 295 -47.33 -48.43 9.03
N VAL A 296 -48.22 -47.73 9.72
CA VAL A 296 -47.91 -46.42 10.33
C VAL A 296 -46.85 -46.52 11.43
N LEU A 297 -46.85 -47.57 12.22
CA LEU A 297 -45.80 -47.80 13.24
C LEU A 297 -44.44 -48.05 12.57
N LYS A 298 -44.40 -48.84 11.51
CA LYS A 298 -43.18 -49.09 10.71
C LYS A 298 -42.65 -47.86 10.09
N ASP A 299 -43.51 -47.03 9.48
CA ASP A 299 -43.11 -45.73 8.89
C ASP A 299 -42.60 -44.75 9.97
N SER A 300 -43.24 -44.75 11.15
CA SER A 300 -42.79 -43.93 12.27
C SER A 300 -41.39 -44.32 12.76
N MET A 301 -41.15 -45.64 12.92
CA MET A 301 -39.83 -46.14 13.31
C MET A 301 -38.74 -45.78 12.26
N PHE A 302 -39.08 -45.97 10.98
CA PHE A 302 -38.18 -45.62 9.86
C PHE A 302 -37.80 -44.14 9.89
N GLU A 303 -38.75 -43.21 10.11
CA GLU A 303 -38.48 -41.77 10.18
C GLU A 303 -37.70 -41.40 11.44
N ILE A 304 -37.90 -42.08 12.59
CA ILE A 304 -37.08 -41.88 13.80
C ILE A 304 -35.63 -42.29 13.55
N ASP A 305 -35.40 -43.42 12.90
CA ASP A 305 -34.08 -43.95 12.58
C ASP A 305 -33.36 -43.01 11.61
N ASN A 306 -34.07 -42.52 10.58
CA ASN A 306 -33.57 -41.52 9.64
C ASN A 306 -33.16 -40.22 10.35
N LEU A 307 -34.01 -39.71 11.25
CA LEU A 307 -33.73 -38.50 12.03
C LEU A 307 -32.50 -38.70 12.95
N SER A 308 -32.40 -39.88 13.59
CA SER A 308 -31.26 -40.21 14.44
C SER A 308 -29.95 -40.29 13.66
N ALA A 309 -29.93 -40.92 12.50
CA ALA A 309 -28.79 -40.98 11.59
C ALA A 309 -28.39 -39.57 11.10
N TYR A 310 -29.41 -38.78 10.80
CA TYR A 310 -29.19 -37.38 10.39
C TYR A 310 -28.52 -36.55 11.50
N LEU A 311 -29.02 -36.61 12.72
CA LEU A 311 -28.47 -35.92 13.89
C LEU A 311 -27.05 -36.40 14.23
N ALA A 312 -26.74 -37.70 14.08
CA ALA A 312 -25.41 -38.24 14.24
C ALA A 312 -24.45 -37.64 13.19
N LYS A 313 -24.86 -37.56 11.93
CA LYS A 313 -24.10 -36.96 10.83
C LYS A 313 -23.78 -35.48 11.09
N VAL A 314 -24.78 -34.71 11.57
CA VAL A 314 -24.59 -33.28 11.93
C VAL A 314 -23.63 -33.14 13.11
N ARG A 315 -23.79 -34.00 14.16
CA ARG A 315 -22.92 -34.00 15.34
C ARG A 315 -21.46 -34.26 14.95
N ASP A 316 -21.20 -35.28 14.13
CA ASP A 316 -19.84 -35.66 13.74
C ASP A 316 -19.18 -34.55 12.91
N MET A 317 -19.96 -33.82 12.09
CA MET A 317 -19.49 -32.69 11.28
C MET A 317 -19.24 -31.41 12.06
N THR A 318 -19.91 -31.22 13.21
CA THR A 318 -19.71 -30.03 14.06
C THR A 318 -18.55 -30.18 15.03
N ARG A 319 -18.08 -31.41 15.27
CA ARG A 319 -16.84 -31.65 16.00
C ARG A 319 -15.67 -31.14 15.18
N ALA A 320 -14.98 -30.13 15.69
CA ALA A 320 -14.00 -29.35 14.95
C ALA A 320 -12.69 -30.08 14.62
N ASP A 321 -12.40 -31.20 15.30
CA ASP A 321 -11.12 -31.90 15.23
C ASP A 321 -11.21 -33.16 14.35
N TYR A 322 -10.74 -33.04 13.09
CA TYR A 322 -10.59 -34.17 12.17
C TYR A 322 -9.67 -35.27 12.69
N GLU A 323 -8.74 -34.95 13.60
CA GLU A 323 -7.72 -35.89 14.12
C GLU A 323 -8.23 -36.84 15.20
N HIS A 324 -9.47 -36.67 15.72
CA HIS A 324 -9.97 -37.41 16.87
C HIS A 324 -11.33 -38.08 16.64
N THR A 325 -11.66 -38.46 15.42
CA THR A 325 -12.83 -39.30 15.18
C THR A 325 -12.52 -40.73 15.70
N PRO A 326 -13.14 -41.21 16.78
CA PRO A 326 -12.81 -42.52 17.34
C PRO A 326 -13.25 -43.60 16.38
N LEU A 327 -12.29 -44.39 15.90
CA LEU A 327 -12.55 -45.54 15.03
C LEU A 327 -12.71 -46.83 15.87
N ASN A 328 -13.77 -47.60 15.58
CA ASN A 328 -13.98 -48.92 16.12
C ASN A 328 -13.51 -49.94 15.05
N ILE A 329 -12.19 -50.10 14.97
CA ILE A 329 -11.57 -50.94 13.96
C ILE A 329 -11.83 -52.42 14.23
N ARG A 330 -12.37 -53.12 13.21
CA ARG A 330 -12.68 -54.56 13.27
C ARG A 330 -12.33 -55.18 11.92
N THR A 331 -12.09 -56.51 11.95
CA THR A 331 -11.97 -57.28 10.73
C THR A 331 -13.34 -57.79 10.32
N PHE A 332 -13.76 -57.50 9.08
CA PHE A 332 -15.07 -57.87 8.56
C PHE A 332 -15.04 -58.10 7.06
N ASP A 333 -16.07 -58.74 6.51
CA ASP A 333 -16.25 -58.96 5.08
C ASP A 333 -16.80 -57.66 4.43
N VAL A 334 -15.97 -57.03 3.57
CA VAL A 334 -16.36 -55.81 2.87
C VAL A 334 -17.33 -56.09 1.72
N CYS A 335 -17.22 -57.27 1.07
CA CYS A 335 -18.09 -57.64 -0.04
C CYS A 335 -19.52 -57.88 0.44
N GLU A 336 -19.68 -58.55 1.59
CA GLU A 336 -20.98 -58.76 2.23
C GLU A 336 -21.59 -57.41 2.65
N THR A 337 -20.78 -56.51 3.20
CA THR A 337 -21.20 -55.15 3.57
C THR A 337 -21.69 -54.36 2.36
N ILE A 338 -20.94 -54.35 1.23
CA ILE A 338 -21.34 -53.69 -0.01
C ILE A 338 -22.65 -54.28 -0.55
N GLN A 339 -22.77 -55.61 -0.60
CA GLN A 339 -23.98 -56.28 -1.10
C GLN A 339 -25.20 -56.00 -0.22
N LYS A 340 -25.01 -55.90 1.10
CA LYS A 340 -26.06 -55.48 2.04
C LYS A 340 -26.51 -54.06 1.78
N LEU A 341 -25.59 -53.11 1.57
CA LEU A 341 -25.91 -51.74 1.28
C LEU A 341 -26.61 -51.56 -0.08
N ILE A 342 -26.22 -52.32 -1.09
CA ILE A 342 -26.93 -52.34 -2.39
C ILE A 342 -28.37 -52.79 -2.23
N ARG A 343 -28.63 -53.84 -1.43
CA ARG A 343 -30.01 -54.36 -1.17
C ARG A 343 -30.87 -53.39 -0.36
N LEU A 344 -30.23 -52.59 0.53
CA LEU A 344 -30.91 -51.62 1.39
C LEU A 344 -31.01 -50.23 0.73
N CYS A 345 -30.48 -50.07 -0.47
CA CYS A 345 -30.47 -48.79 -1.16
C CYS A 345 -31.90 -48.37 -1.49
N ASN A 346 -32.30 -47.18 -1.06
CA ASN A 346 -33.63 -46.62 -1.35
C ASN A 346 -33.66 -46.07 -2.77
N ILE A 347 -34.43 -46.70 -3.67
CA ILE A 347 -34.61 -46.27 -5.04
C ILE A 347 -35.85 -45.41 -5.13
N PRO A 348 -35.73 -44.11 -5.52
CA PRO A 348 -36.87 -43.23 -5.66
C PRO A 348 -37.86 -43.73 -6.75
N ALA A 349 -39.12 -43.50 -6.54
CA ALA A 349 -40.14 -43.82 -7.56
C ALA A 349 -39.81 -43.08 -8.87
N GLY A 350 -39.82 -43.81 -10.00
CA GLY A 350 -39.53 -43.25 -11.34
C GLY A 350 -38.07 -43.29 -11.79
N LYS A 351 -37.16 -43.90 -11.01
CA LYS A 351 -35.79 -44.18 -11.42
C LYS A 351 -35.58 -45.70 -11.62
N ASN A 352 -34.95 -46.06 -12.73
CA ASN A 352 -34.47 -47.42 -13.01
C ASN A 352 -32.99 -47.49 -12.65
N VAL A 353 -32.61 -48.16 -11.54
CA VAL A 353 -31.27 -48.16 -11.00
C VAL A 353 -30.66 -49.54 -11.14
N VAL A 354 -29.56 -49.62 -11.88
CA VAL A 354 -28.74 -50.85 -12.01
C VAL A 354 -27.39 -50.60 -11.33
N ILE A 355 -27.12 -51.42 -10.28
CA ILE A 355 -25.85 -51.36 -9.55
C ILE A 355 -25.06 -52.66 -9.78
N THR A 356 -23.88 -52.52 -10.38
CA THR A 356 -23.02 -53.66 -10.74
C THR A 356 -21.75 -53.69 -9.85
N PRO A 357 -21.63 -54.57 -8.88
CA PRO A 357 -20.43 -54.72 -8.08
C PRO A 357 -19.35 -55.58 -8.81
N HIS A 358 -18.10 -55.15 -8.75
CA HIS A 358 -16.92 -55.83 -9.26
C HIS A 358 -15.91 -56.01 -8.10
N PHE A 359 -15.74 -57.25 -7.64
CA PHE A 359 -14.81 -57.57 -6.58
C PHE A 359 -13.58 -58.29 -7.13
N ALA A 360 -12.42 -57.61 -7.19
CA ALA A 360 -11.14 -58.17 -7.63
C ALA A 360 -10.20 -58.28 -6.41
N MET A 361 -10.50 -59.26 -5.56
CA MET A 361 -9.79 -59.43 -4.27
C MET A 361 -9.51 -60.93 -4.02
N THR A 362 -8.33 -61.22 -3.44
CA THR A 362 -7.95 -62.59 -3.01
C THR A 362 -8.54 -62.93 -1.64
N THR A 363 -8.82 -61.94 -0.81
CA THR A 363 -9.53 -62.05 0.44
C THR A 363 -10.58 -60.95 0.57
N GLN A 364 -11.73 -61.25 1.12
CA GLN A 364 -12.83 -60.30 1.33
C GLN A 364 -12.77 -59.64 2.71
N LEU A 365 -11.84 -60.10 3.58
CA LEU A 365 -11.69 -59.57 4.95
C LEU A 365 -10.82 -58.32 4.95
N VAL A 366 -11.34 -57.23 5.49
CA VAL A 366 -10.63 -55.93 5.65
C VAL A 366 -10.69 -55.50 7.09
N THR A 367 -9.69 -54.75 7.55
CA THR A 367 -9.58 -54.20 8.89
C THR A 367 -9.83 -52.72 8.85
N ALA A 368 -11.04 -52.30 9.24
CA ALA A 368 -11.51 -50.91 9.26
C ALA A 368 -12.65 -50.74 10.23
N ASP A 369 -13.20 -49.56 10.36
CA ASP A 369 -14.46 -49.31 11.04
C ASP A 369 -15.64 -49.64 10.09
N PRO A 370 -16.41 -50.72 10.35
CA PRO A 370 -17.46 -51.16 9.44
C PRO A 370 -18.61 -50.14 9.33
N VAL A 371 -18.90 -49.37 10.37
CA VAL A 371 -19.95 -48.35 10.36
C VAL A 371 -19.53 -47.16 9.53
N HIS A 372 -18.30 -46.71 9.69
CA HIS A 372 -17.76 -45.61 8.91
C HIS A 372 -17.61 -45.99 7.43
N LEU A 373 -17.14 -47.19 7.11
CA LEU A 373 -17.04 -47.64 5.72
C LEU A 373 -18.43 -47.75 5.08
N ALA A 374 -19.42 -48.29 5.81
CA ALA A 374 -20.81 -48.31 5.34
C ALA A 374 -21.36 -46.91 5.08
N ASN A 375 -21.06 -45.94 5.93
CA ASN A 375 -21.45 -44.53 5.75
C ASN A 375 -20.78 -43.88 4.52
N ILE A 376 -19.51 -44.19 4.25
CA ILE A 376 -18.82 -43.74 3.00
C ILE A 376 -19.56 -44.25 1.79
N ILE A 377 -19.81 -45.57 1.72
CA ILE A 377 -20.45 -46.21 0.58
C ILE A 377 -21.87 -45.70 0.38
N SER A 378 -22.69 -45.64 1.44
CA SER A 378 -24.05 -45.15 1.37
C SER A 378 -24.11 -43.70 0.86
N ASN A 379 -23.24 -42.78 1.36
CA ASN A 379 -23.23 -41.40 0.89
C ASN A 379 -22.87 -41.29 -0.60
N LEU A 380 -21.93 -42.11 -1.08
CA LEU A 380 -21.56 -42.12 -2.49
C LEU A 380 -22.68 -42.68 -3.38
N LEU A 381 -23.35 -43.80 -2.94
CA LEU A 381 -24.49 -44.36 -3.64
C LEU A 381 -25.67 -43.41 -3.70
N GLU A 382 -26.02 -42.81 -2.56
CA GLU A 382 -27.08 -41.80 -2.50
C GLU A 382 -26.81 -40.64 -3.48
N ASN A 383 -25.57 -40.16 -3.55
CA ASN A 383 -25.22 -39.10 -4.48
C ASN A 383 -25.31 -39.54 -5.95
N ALA A 384 -24.81 -40.76 -6.26
CA ALA A 384 -24.91 -41.32 -7.61
C ALA A 384 -26.35 -41.44 -8.10
N ILE A 385 -27.27 -41.96 -7.24
CA ILE A 385 -28.70 -42.04 -7.57
C ILE A 385 -29.35 -40.66 -7.68
N LYS A 386 -28.99 -39.78 -6.78
CA LYS A 386 -29.61 -38.45 -6.65
C LYS A 386 -29.31 -37.53 -7.83
N TYR A 387 -28.08 -37.55 -8.28
CA TYR A 387 -27.58 -36.66 -9.36
C TYR A 387 -27.57 -37.31 -10.75
N SER A 388 -28.22 -38.46 -10.91
CA SER A 388 -28.43 -39.13 -12.20
C SER A 388 -29.86 -38.90 -12.73
N GLY A 389 -30.05 -39.21 -13.99
CA GLY A 389 -31.37 -39.14 -14.65
C GLY A 389 -32.33 -40.26 -14.21
N SER A 390 -33.29 -40.63 -15.13
CA SER A 390 -34.21 -41.72 -14.91
C SER A 390 -33.57 -43.11 -15.03
N GLU A 391 -32.60 -43.26 -15.91
CA GLU A 391 -31.80 -44.48 -16.09
C GLU A 391 -30.46 -44.29 -15.39
N VAL A 392 -30.23 -45.03 -14.28
CA VAL A 392 -29.08 -44.91 -13.42
C VAL A 392 -28.24 -46.18 -13.46
N ALA A 393 -27.02 -46.05 -13.99
CA ALA A 393 -26.04 -47.12 -14.00
C ALA A 393 -24.89 -46.78 -13.03
N ILE A 394 -24.69 -47.62 -12.01
CA ILE A 394 -23.65 -47.47 -10.99
C ILE A 394 -22.74 -48.69 -11.02
N SER A 395 -21.45 -48.44 -11.10
CA SER A 395 -20.40 -49.51 -10.98
C SER A 395 -19.67 -49.30 -9.67
N ILE A 396 -19.54 -50.34 -8.86
CA ILE A 396 -18.76 -50.36 -7.62
C ILE A 396 -17.60 -51.31 -7.80
N SER A 397 -16.36 -50.83 -7.86
CA SER A 397 -15.18 -51.65 -7.87
C SER A 397 -14.48 -51.63 -6.49
N CYS A 398 -14.09 -52.85 -6.03
CA CYS A 398 -13.39 -53.01 -4.80
C CYS A 398 -12.16 -53.89 -5.01
N THR A 399 -10.99 -53.36 -4.70
CA THR A 399 -9.69 -54.07 -4.87
C THR A 399 -8.87 -53.95 -3.60
N LEU A 400 -8.21 -55.01 -3.22
CA LEU A 400 -7.26 -55.01 -2.09
C LEU A 400 -5.87 -55.38 -2.60
N GLN A 401 -4.93 -54.46 -2.52
CA GLN A 401 -3.55 -54.68 -2.93
C GLN A 401 -2.63 -54.41 -1.73
N ALA A 402 -1.82 -55.40 -1.38
CA ALA A 402 -0.97 -55.38 -0.20
C ALA A 402 -1.82 -55.10 1.08
N HIS A 403 -1.80 -53.87 1.56
CA HIS A 403 -2.56 -53.44 2.76
C HIS A 403 -3.50 -52.27 2.45
N THR A 404 -3.73 -51.95 1.19
CA THR A 404 -4.55 -50.80 0.79
C THR A 404 -5.83 -51.31 0.10
N LEU A 405 -6.97 -50.93 0.71
CA LEU A 405 -8.30 -51.12 0.13
C LEU A 405 -8.59 -49.94 -0.80
N THR A 406 -8.84 -50.22 -2.07
CA THR A 406 -9.28 -49.21 -3.05
C THR A 406 -10.75 -49.50 -3.38
N LEU A 407 -11.61 -48.53 -3.10
CA LEU A 407 -13.01 -48.53 -3.45
C LEU A 407 -13.29 -47.43 -4.45
N ALA A 408 -13.85 -47.77 -5.60
CA ALA A 408 -14.29 -46.77 -6.60
C ALA A 408 -15.75 -46.96 -6.94
N ILE A 409 -16.50 -45.87 -6.96
CA ILE A 409 -17.91 -45.82 -7.33
C ILE A 409 -18.00 -44.87 -8.55
N SER A 410 -18.52 -45.41 -9.66
CA SER A 410 -18.72 -44.68 -10.90
C SER A 410 -20.20 -44.66 -11.24
N ASP A 411 -20.70 -43.54 -11.67
CA ASP A 411 -22.09 -43.32 -12.11
C ASP A 411 -22.16 -42.66 -13.49
N ASN A 412 -23.34 -42.72 -14.11
CA ASN A 412 -23.65 -42.06 -15.37
C ASN A 412 -24.44 -40.76 -15.20
N GLY A 413 -24.23 -40.07 -14.08
CA GLY A 413 -24.94 -38.85 -13.72
C GLY A 413 -24.52 -37.62 -14.51
N ILE A 414 -24.92 -36.45 -14.00
CA ILE A 414 -24.69 -35.14 -14.64
C ILE A 414 -23.22 -34.71 -14.68
N GLY A 415 -22.34 -35.41 -13.99
CA GLY A 415 -20.93 -35.05 -13.83
C GLY A 415 -20.68 -33.80 -13.01
N ILE A 416 -19.41 -33.47 -12.80
CA ILE A 416 -18.96 -32.34 -11.99
C ILE A 416 -17.98 -31.49 -12.80
N PRO A 417 -18.31 -30.21 -13.06
CA PRO A 417 -17.42 -29.32 -13.81
C PRO A 417 -16.03 -29.19 -13.15
N ALA A 418 -14.97 -29.13 -13.94
CA ALA A 418 -13.58 -29.06 -13.45
C ALA A 418 -13.36 -27.90 -12.45
N SER A 419 -14.05 -26.77 -12.63
CA SER A 419 -13.98 -25.61 -11.72
C SER A 419 -14.58 -25.84 -10.34
N GLU A 420 -15.39 -26.90 -10.18
CA GLU A 420 -16.08 -27.26 -8.93
C GLU A 420 -15.47 -28.47 -8.23
N GLN A 421 -14.73 -29.33 -8.94
CA GLN A 421 -14.17 -30.59 -8.43
C GLN A 421 -13.32 -30.42 -7.15
N SER A 422 -12.57 -29.33 -7.03
CA SER A 422 -11.78 -29.03 -5.83
C SER A 422 -12.62 -28.57 -4.63
N LYS A 423 -13.87 -28.14 -4.87
CA LYS A 423 -14.74 -27.53 -3.85
C LYS A 423 -15.84 -28.47 -3.34
N ILE A 424 -16.15 -29.54 -4.06
CA ILE A 424 -17.24 -30.45 -3.68
C ILE A 424 -17.04 -31.16 -2.34
N PHE A 425 -15.80 -31.24 -1.88
CA PHE A 425 -15.43 -31.78 -0.58
C PHE A 425 -15.46 -30.74 0.55
N ASP A 426 -15.69 -29.44 0.21
CA ASP A 426 -15.84 -28.40 1.23
C ASP A 426 -17.18 -28.56 1.97
N LYS A 427 -17.15 -28.36 3.30
CA LYS A 427 -18.37 -28.40 4.11
C LYS A 427 -19.40 -27.40 3.56
N PHE A 428 -20.65 -27.84 3.42
CA PHE A 428 -21.80 -27.04 2.96
C PHE A 428 -21.77 -26.62 1.48
N TYR A 429 -20.79 -27.08 0.72
CA TYR A 429 -20.72 -26.77 -0.72
C TYR A 429 -21.77 -27.58 -1.48
N ARG A 430 -22.46 -26.89 -2.41
CA ARG A 430 -23.37 -27.49 -3.40
C ARG A 430 -23.02 -26.89 -4.75
N GLY A 431 -22.90 -27.75 -5.76
CA GLY A 431 -22.61 -27.30 -7.14
C GLY A 431 -23.68 -26.35 -7.65
N ASN A 432 -23.27 -25.40 -8.48
CA ASN A 432 -24.19 -24.45 -9.12
C ASN A 432 -24.90 -25.04 -10.34
N ASN A 433 -24.39 -26.16 -10.85
CA ASN A 433 -24.84 -26.80 -12.08
C ASN A 433 -25.92 -27.87 -11.86
N ILE A 434 -26.60 -27.83 -10.72
CA ILE A 434 -27.68 -28.77 -10.40
C ILE A 434 -28.96 -28.28 -11.10
N PRO A 435 -29.49 -29.04 -12.07
CA PRO A 435 -30.64 -28.63 -12.88
C PRO A 435 -31.93 -28.36 -12.05
N ASP A 436 -32.11 -29.13 -10.99
CA ASP A 436 -33.23 -28.95 -10.07
C ASP A 436 -32.75 -28.57 -8.66
N ARG A 437 -33.03 -27.31 -8.29
CA ARG A 437 -32.71 -26.80 -6.93
C ARG A 437 -33.53 -27.48 -5.82
N ASN A 438 -34.60 -28.20 -6.19
CA ASN A 438 -35.44 -28.94 -5.20
C ASN A 438 -34.81 -30.26 -4.79
N ILE A 439 -33.69 -30.68 -5.43
CA ILE A 439 -33.01 -31.91 -4.97
C ILE A 439 -32.55 -31.70 -3.52
N PRO A 440 -33.10 -32.52 -2.58
CA PRO A 440 -32.82 -32.33 -1.14
C PRO A 440 -31.36 -32.63 -0.82
N GLY A 441 -30.76 -31.85 0.10
CA GLY A 441 -29.40 -32.13 0.61
C GLY A 441 -28.67 -30.90 1.10
N ILE A 442 -27.83 -31.12 2.10
CA ILE A 442 -27.19 -30.09 2.92
C ILE A 442 -25.76 -29.74 2.44
N GLY A 443 -25.22 -30.48 1.47
CA GLY A 443 -23.81 -30.36 1.06
C GLY A 443 -22.81 -30.90 2.09
N LEU A 444 -23.23 -31.89 2.87
CA LEU A 444 -22.39 -32.57 3.87
C LEU A 444 -21.89 -33.95 3.42
N GLY A 445 -22.53 -34.59 2.46
CA GLY A 445 -22.26 -35.98 2.08
C GLY A 445 -20.78 -36.20 1.69
N LEU A 446 -20.26 -35.47 0.71
CA LEU A 446 -18.90 -35.67 0.25
C LEU A 446 -17.85 -35.16 1.25
N SER A 447 -18.14 -34.09 1.99
CA SER A 447 -17.24 -33.64 3.05
C SER A 447 -17.18 -34.64 4.22
N TYR A 448 -18.27 -35.38 4.49
CA TYR A 448 -18.29 -36.45 5.45
C TYR A 448 -17.52 -37.69 4.95
N VAL A 449 -17.69 -38.05 3.68
CA VAL A 449 -16.88 -39.10 3.04
C VAL A 449 -15.38 -38.79 3.16
N ARG A 450 -14.98 -37.57 2.88
CA ARG A 450 -13.60 -37.11 3.02
C ARG A 450 -13.12 -37.24 4.48
N LEU A 451 -13.92 -36.75 5.44
CA LEU A 451 -13.62 -36.86 6.89
C LEU A 451 -13.35 -38.30 7.32
N LEU A 452 -14.26 -39.24 6.97
CA LEU A 452 -14.12 -40.63 7.34
C LEU A 452 -12.98 -41.32 6.63
N THR A 453 -12.69 -40.99 5.38
CA THR A 453 -11.54 -41.49 4.63
C THR A 453 -10.24 -41.02 5.25
N GLU A 454 -10.10 -39.73 5.57
CA GLU A 454 -8.92 -39.18 6.24
C GLU A 454 -8.73 -39.78 7.65
N ALA A 455 -9.82 -40.02 8.41
CA ALA A 455 -9.76 -40.70 9.71
C ALA A 455 -9.18 -42.13 9.60
N HIS A 456 -9.41 -42.83 8.48
CA HIS A 456 -8.78 -44.12 8.18
C HIS A 456 -7.40 -43.98 7.54
N HIS A 457 -6.78 -42.80 7.55
CA HIS A 457 -5.52 -42.49 6.89
C HIS A 457 -5.51 -42.76 5.37
N GLY A 458 -6.69 -42.69 4.75
CA GLY A 458 -6.90 -42.88 3.32
C GLY A 458 -6.92 -41.57 2.55
N THR A 459 -6.95 -41.70 1.24
CA THR A 459 -7.08 -40.54 0.31
C THR A 459 -8.31 -40.72 -0.56
N ILE A 460 -8.95 -39.61 -0.93
CA ILE A 460 -10.08 -39.58 -1.86
C ILE A 460 -9.69 -38.82 -3.11
N THR A 461 -10.00 -39.38 -4.26
CA THR A 461 -9.79 -38.75 -5.56
C THR A 461 -11.10 -38.73 -6.34
N LEU A 462 -11.26 -37.79 -7.24
CA LEU A 462 -12.42 -37.61 -8.11
C LEU A 462 -11.97 -37.52 -9.57
N THR A 463 -12.70 -38.23 -10.44
CA THR A 463 -12.62 -38.10 -11.88
C THR A 463 -14.05 -37.92 -12.40
N SER A 464 -14.30 -36.88 -13.20
CA SER A 464 -15.64 -36.62 -13.75
C SER A 464 -15.55 -35.89 -15.10
#